data_cdff0b44c085d5050d05758a9e5a82a7
#
_entry.id   cdff0b44c085d5050d05758a9e5a82a7
#
_cell.length_a   1.000
_cell.length_b   1.000
_cell.length_c   1.000
_cell.angle_alpha   90.00
_cell.angle_beta   90.00
_cell.angle_gamma   90.00
#
_symmetry.space_group_name_H-M   'P 1'
#
loop_
_entity.id
_entity.type
_entity.pdbx_description
1 polymer ?
#
loop_
_entity_poly.entity_id
_entity_poly.type
_entity_poly.pdbx_seq_one_letter_code
_entity_poly.pdbx_strand_id
1 'polypeptide(L)'
;MAQKDVGNKVPIYKLKTTKEVMDYYDEWGENDKYNKDMVDWNYTGPKETVSTFLKYEKNKDALIFDAGCGTGLVGLELKKFGFKNFHGADLSQKLLSTIPSNLYKKLLKTDLNEPINLK
;
A
#
# COMPACT_ATOMS: atom_id res chain seq x y z
N MET A 1 14.31 8.52 9.85
CA MET A 1 14.46 8.79 8.41
C MET A 1 14.08 10.23 8.13
N ALA A 2 14.95 10.96 7.50
CA ALA A 2 14.62 12.34 7.13
C ALA A 2 13.54 12.35 6.06
N GLN A 3 12.56 13.22 6.20
CA GLN A 3 11.54 13.41 5.19
C GLN A 3 12.16 14.04 3.95
N LYS A 4 11.97 13.41 2.80
CA LYS A 4 12.45 13.91 1.52
C LYS A 4 11.27 14.29 0.63
N ASP A 5 11.50 15.20 -0.27
CA ASP A 5 10.54 15.48 -1.34
C ASP A 5 10.65 14.34 -2.34
N VAL A 6 9.55 13.62 -2.52
CA VAL A 6 9.52 12.41 -3.34
C VAL A 6 8.60 12.64 -4.53
N GLY A 7 9.19 12.82 -5.71
CA GLY A 7 8.43 13.03 -6.95
C GLY A 7 7.65 14.33 -7.00
N ASN A 8 7.72 15.14 -5.96
CA ASN A 8 6.97 16.38 -5.84
C ASN A 8 7.77 17.39 -5.02
N LYS A 9 7.54 18.67 -5.25
CA LYS A 9 8.22 19.75 -4.55
C LYS A 9 7.65 20.04 -3.17
N VAL A 10 6.46 19.53 -2.87
CA VAL A 10 5.77 19.79 -1.61
C VAL A 10 5.96 18.57 -0.69
N PRO A 11 6.48 18.77 0.54
CA PRO A 11 6.58 17.67 1.50
C PRO A 11 5.21 17.07 1.80
N ILE A 12 5.17 15.74 1.94
CA ILE A 12 3.92 15.01 2.12
C ILE A 12 3.07 15.51 3.29
N TYR A 13 3.70 15.92 4.38
CA TYR A 13 2.97 16.41 5.56
C TYR A 13 2.30 17.78 5.35
N LYS A 14 2.56 18.45 4.25
CA LYS A 14 1.91 19.73 3.91
C LYS A 14 0.66 19.56 3.05
N LEU A 15 0.34 18.35 2.65
CA LEU A 15 -0.85 18.06 1.85
C LEU A 15 -2.09 18.18 2.73
N LYS A 16 -3.13 18.85 2.24
CA LYS A 16 -4.32 19.20 3.02
C LYS A 16 -5.61 18.58 2.51
N THR A 17 -5.68 18.22 1.23
CA THR A 17 -6.90 17.68 0.64
C THR A 17 -6.69 16.27 0.14
N THR A 18 -7.79 15.51 0.04
CA THR A 18 -7.77 14.17 -0.53
C THR A 18 -7.20 14.17 -1.94
N LYS A 19 -7.57 15.17 -2.74
CA LYS A 19 -7.05 15.28 -4.11
C LYS A 19 -5.54 15.50 -4.14
N GLU A 20 -5.02 16.36 -3.27
CA GLU A 20 -3.58 16.60 -3.18
C GLU A 20 -2.83 15.31 -2.79
N VAL A 21 -3.36 14.56 -1.84
CA VAL A 21 -2.77 13.28 -1.42
C VAL A 21 -2.80 12.29 -2.57
N MET A 22 -3.92 12.17 -3.26
CA MET A 22 -4.06 11.26 -4.41
C MET A 22 -3.07 11.61 -5.50
N ASP A 23 -3.00 12.89 -5.88
CA ASP A 23 -2.11 13.36 -6.94
C ASP A 23 -0.65 13.13 -6.57
N TYR A 24 -0.30 13.34 -5.31
CA TYR A 24 1.05 13.13 -4.80
C TYR A 24 1.48 11.66 -4.98
N TYR A 25 0.63 10.72 -4.55
CA TYR A 25 0.95 9.30 -4.67
C TYR A 25 0.89 8.81 -6.12
N ASP A 26 -0.01 9.36 -6.93
CA ASP A 26 -0.07 9.01 -8.35
C ASP A 26 1.23 9.42 -9.05
N GLU A 27 1.72 10.62 -8.78
CA GLU A 27 2.98 11.10 -9.33
C GLU A 27 4.15 10.25 -8.81
N TRP A 28 4.15 9.93 -7.53
CA TRP A 28 5.20 9.11 -6.92
C TRP A 28 5.21 7.69 -7.47
N GLY A 29 4.05 7.17 -7.86
CA GLY A 29 3.94 5.84 -8.45
C GLY A 29 4.40 5.73 -9.90
N GLU A 30 4.65 6.87 -10.57
CA GLU A 30 5.07 6.85 -11.96
C GLU A 30 6.48 6.27 -12.13
N ASN A 31 6.68 5.52 -13.22
CA ASN A 31 7.97 4.94 -13.56
C ASN A 31 8.59 4.10 -12.44
N ASP A 32 7.73 3.48 -11.62
CA ASP A 32 8.16 2.64 -10.49
C ASP A 32 8.97 3.38 -9.42
N LYS A 33 8.83 4.70 -9.38
CA LYS A 33 9.62 5.53 -8.46
C LYS A 33 9.32 5.23 -6.99
N TYR A 34 8.04 5.00 -6.63
CA TYR A 34 7.67 4.67 -5.26
C TYR A 34 8.44 3.44 -4.76
N ASN A 35 8.43 2.36 -5.52
CA ASN A 35 9.11 1.12 -5.13
C ASN A 35 10.62 1.30 -5.09
N LYS A 36 11.18 2.05 -6.03
CA LYS A 36 12.61 2.36 -6.03
C LYS A 36 13.02 3.15 -4.79
N ASP A 37 12.22 4.14 -4.40
CA ASP A 37 12.49 4.93 -3.21
C ASP A 37 12.39 4.07 -1.95
N MET A 38 11.43 3.15 -1.88
CA MET A 38 11.32 2.21 -0.75
C MET A 38 12.57 1.33 -0.63
N VAL A 39 13.09 0.84 -1.74
CA VAL A 39 14.33 0.05 -1.75
C VAL A 39 15.52 0.91 -1.31
N ASP A 40 15.65 2.11 -1.89
CA ASP A 40 16.76 3.01 -1.59
C ASP A 40 16.78 3.43 -0.12
N TRP A 41 15.61 3.57 0.48
CA TRP A 41 15.49 3.95 1.90
C TRP A 41 15.54 2.75 2.85
N ASN A 42 15.71 1.54 2.32
CA ASN A 42 15.69 0.30 3.10
C ASN A 42 14.43 0.22 3.96
N TYR A 43 13.27 0.43 3.33
CA TYR A 43 12.00 0.47 4.02
C TYR A 43 11.57 -0.93 4.47
N THR A 44 11.52 -1.15 5.77
CA THR A 44 11.20 -2.46 6.35
C THR A 44 9.76 -2.57 6.85
N GLY A 45 8.95 -1.53 6.66
CA GLY A 45 7.58 -1.47 7.13
C GLY A 45 6.73 -2.70 6.78
N PRO A 46 6.72 -3.16 5.51
CA PRO A 46 5.95 -4.35 5.15
C PRO A 46 6.36 -5.60 5.92
N LYS A 47 7.65 -5.84 6.08
CA LYS A 47 8.17 -7.00 6.83
C LYS A 47 7.79 -6.93 8.30
N GLU A 48 7.93 -5.75 8.90
CA GLU A 48 7.59 -5.53 10.30
C GLU A 48 6.09 -5.68 10.54
N THR A 49 5.27 -5.15 9.62
CA THR A 49 3.82 -5.25 9.70
C THR A 49 3.38 -6.72 9.70
N VAL A 50 3.88 -7.51 8.75
CA VAL A 50 3.50 -8.92 8.64
C VAL A 50 4.08 -9.72 9.79
N SER A 51 5.29 -9.45 10.22
CA SER A 51 5.90 -10.07 11.39
C SER A 51 5.03 -9.90 12.64
N THR A 52 4.52 -8.69 12.85
CA THR A 52 3.61 -8.40 13.96
C THR A 52 2.27 -9.12 13.79
N PHE A 53 1.72 -9.09 12.59
CA PHE A 53 0.46 -9.75 12.26
C PHE A 53 0.51 -11.25 12.56
N LEU A 54 1.63 -11.91 12.23
CA LEU A 54 1.83 -13.33 12.46
C LEU A 54 1.73 -13.74 13.94
N LYS A 55 1.96 -12.80 14.84
CA LYS A 55 1.82 -13.07 16.29
C LYS A 55 0.36 -13.27 16.69
N TYR A 56 -0.56 -12.69 15.94
CA TYR A 56 -1.99 -12.67 16.28
C TYR A 56 -2.82 -13.55 15.38
N GLU A 57 -2.43 -13.76 14.11
CA GLU A 57 -3.20 -14.56 13.17
C GLU A 57 -2.39 -15.73 12.64
N LYS A 58 -2.83 -16.93 12.96
CA LYS A 58 -2.17 -18.18 12.53
C LYS A 58 -2.91 -18.87 11.38
N ASN A 59 -4.17 -18.51 11.14
CA ASN A 59 -4.96 -19.12 10.08
C ASN A 59 -4.61 -18.51 8.73
N LYS A 60 -3.95 -19.28 7.86
CA LYS A 60 -3.51 -18.82 6.54
C LYS A 60 -4.68 -18.56 5.58
N ASP A 61 -5.87 -19.05 5.89
CA ASP A 61 -7.07 -18.82 5.10
C ASP A 61 -7.90 -17.63 5.60
N ALA A 62 -7.43 -16.95 6.65
CA ALA A 62 -8.11 -15.77 7.18
C ALA A 62 -8.29 -14.71 6.10
N LEU A 63 -9.46 -14.06 6.10
CA LEU A 63 -9.70 -12.94 5.20
C LEU A 63 -9.05 -11.68 5.78
N ILE A 64 -8.18 -11.08 5.02
CA ILE A 64 -7.39 -9.91 5.44
C ILE A 64 -7.75 -8.72 4.55
N PHE A 65 -7.89 -7.56 5.16
CA PHE A 65 -8.07 -6.31 4.45
C PHE A 65 -6.86 -5.41 4.68
N ASP A 66 -6.14 -5.10 3.60
CA ASP A 66 -4.97 -4.24 3.61
C ASP A 66 -5.38 -2.81 3.23
N ALA A 67 -5.71 -2.01 4.22
CA ALA A 67 -6.12 -0.61 4.01
C ALA A 67 -4.90 0.26 3.74
N GLY A 68 -4.94 1.00 2.64
CA GLY A 68 -3.79 1.79 2.20
C GLY A 68 -2.69 0.92 1.60
N CYS A 69 -3.07 -0.05 0.75
CA CYS A 69 -2.15 -1.08 0.26
C CYS A 69 -1.06 -0.56 -0.69
N GLY A 70 -1.23 0.63 -1.26
CA GLY A 70 -0.22 1.24 -2.14
C GLY A 70 0.17 0.34 -3.31
N THR A 71 1.46 0.01 -3.40
CA THR A 71 2.00 -0.85 -4.46
C THR A 71 1.99 -2.34 -4.09
N GLY A 72 1.37 -2.70 -2.96
CA GLY A 72 1.18 -4.08 -2.57
C GLY A 72 2.35 -4.73 -1.85
N LEU A 73 3.25 -3.96 -1.25
CA LEU A 73 4.42 -4.52 -0.58
C LEU A 73 4.04 -5.41 0.62
N VAL A 74 3.00 -5.04 1.37
CA VAL A 74 2.50 -5.88 2.47
C VAL A 74 1.90 -7.17 1.91
N GLY A 75 1.17 -7.09 0.79
CA GLY A 75 0.61 -8.27 0.12
C GLY A 75 1.69 -9.25 -0.31
N LEU A 76 2.81 -8.75 -0.83
CA LEU A 76 3.94 -9.60 -1.21
C LEU A 76 4.51 -10.34 0.01
N GLU A 77 4.62 -9.67 1.14
CA GLU A 77 5.08 -10.31 2.38
C GLU A 77 4.06 -11.32 2.90
N LEU A 78 2.77 -10.99 2.87
CA LEU A 78 1.71 -11.92 3.28
C LEU A 78 1.78 -13.21 2.46
N LYS A 79 1.99 -13.08 1.15
CA LYS A 79 2.10 -14.24 0.27
C LYS A 79 3.28 -15.13 0.63
N LYS A 80 4.42 -14.55 1.00
CA LYS A 80 5.61 -15.30 1.42
C LYS A 80 5.32 -16.21 2.61
N PHE A 81 4.41 -15.79 3.49
CA PHE A 81 4.05 -16.56 4.69
C PHE A 81 2.83 -17.45 4.49
N GLY A 82 2.35 -17.58 3.26
CA GLY A 82 1.27 -18.52 2.93
C GLY A 82 -0.14 -17.96 3.00
N PHE A 83 -0.30 -16.68 3.32
CA PHE A 83 -1.61 -16.04 3.23
C PHE A 83 -1.96 -15.80 1.77
N LYS A 84 -3.23 -15.96 1.41
CA LYS A 84 -3.68 -15.81 0.02
C LYS A 84 -5.06 -15.19 -0.09
N ASN A 85 -5.69 -14.89 1.02
CA ASN A 85 -7.08 -14.44 1.05
C ASN A 85 -7.13 -13.00 1.53
N PHE A 86 -6.56 -12.08 0.73
CA PHE A 86 -6.54 -10.68 1.13
C PHE A 86 -7.01 -9.75 0.03
N HIS A 87 -7.66 -8.68 0.47
CA HIS A 87 -8.15 -7.59 -0.36
C HIS A 87 -7.36 -6.33 -0.02
N GLY A 88 -7.21 -5.44 -0.97
CA GLY A 88 -6.51 -4.17 -0.74
C GLY A 88 -7.35 -2.99 -1.15
N ALA A 89 -7.06 -1.84 -0.58
CA ALA A 89 -7.68 -0.58 -0.94
C ALA A 89 -6.67 0.56 -0.83
N ASP A 90 -6.73 1.48 -1.76
CA ASP A 90 -5.90 2.68 -1.73
C ASP A 90 -6.58 3.81 -2.51
N LEU A 91 -6.20 5.02 -2.22
CA LEU A 91 -6.71 6.20 -2.92
C LEU A 91 -6.06 6.39 -4.29
N SER A 92 -4.81 5.94 -4.46
CA SER A 92 -4.04 6.14 -5.68
C SER A 92 -4.24 5.01 -6.69
N GLN A 93 -4.98 5.29 -7.76
CA GLN A 93 -5.15 4.34 -8.86
C GLN A 93 -3.79 4.00 -9.50
N LYS A 94 -2.87 4.95 -9.56
CA LYS A 94 -1.55 4.73 -10.15
C LYS A 94 -0.77 3.68 -9.35
N LEU A 95 -0.78 3.78 -8.01
CA LEU A 95 -0.13 2.78 -7.16
C LEU A 95 -0.80 1.42 -7.30
N LEU A 96 -2.15 1.37 -7.27
CA LEU A 96 -2.88 0.12 -7.42
C LEU A 96 -2.56 -0.57 -8.74
N SER A 97 -2.37 0.19 -9.81
CA SER A 97 -2.08 -0.37 -11.13
C SER A 97 -0.71 -1.03 -11.22
N THR A 98 0.19 -0.77 -10.27
CA THR A 98 1.52 -1.40 -10.22
C THR A 98 1.51 -2.75 -9.51
N ILE A 99 0.40 -3.11 -8.83
CA ILE A 99 0.30 -4.36 -8.08
C ILE A 99 0.24 -5.54 -9.06
N PRO A 100 1.05 -6.59 -8.83
CA PRO A 100 0.99 -7.78 -9.68
C PRO A 100 -0.42 -8.38 -9.73
N SER A 101 -0.84 -8.80 -10.93
CA SER A 101 -2.11 -9.49 -11.13
C SER A 101 -2.21 -10.70 -10.22
N ASN A 102 -3.38 -10.94 -9.68
CA ASN A 102 -3.66 -12.11 -8.83
C ASN A 102 -2.98 -12.10 -7.46
N LEU A 103 -2.26 -11.05 -7.10
CA LEU A 103 -1.70 -10.96 -5.74
C LEU A 103 -2.82 -10.76 -4.71
N TYR A 104 -3.66 -9.75 -4.92
CA TYR A 104 -4.85 -9.50 -4.09
C TYR A 104 -6.07 -10.09 -4.78
N LYS A 105 -7.01 -10.62 -4.01
CA LYS A 105 -8.28 -11.10 -4.57
C LYS A 105 -9.14 -9.97 -5.09
N LYS A 106 -9.06 -8.81 -4.46
CA LYS A 106 -9.79 -7.63 -4.87
C LYS A 106 -9.01 -6.38 -4.51
N LEU A 107 -9.00 -5.42 -5.42
CA LEU A 107 -8.39 -4.11 -5.20
C LEU A 107 -9.46 -3.05 -5.40
N LEU A 108 -9.52 -2.09 -4.47
CA LEU A 108 -10.48 -1.01 -4.48
C LEU A 108 -9.77 0.33 -4.48
N LYS A 109 -10.11 1.19 -5.43
CA LYS A 109 -9.75 2.60 -5.34
C LYS A 109 -10.80 3.25 -4.44
N THR A 110 -10.39 3.72 -3.27
CA THR A 110 -11.33 4.33 -2.35
C THR A 110 -10.63 5.32 -1.42
N ASP A 111 -11.39 6.32 -1.00
CA ASP A 111 -10.98 7.24 0.06
C ASP A 111 -11.31 6.57 1.39
N LEU A 112 -10.29 6.28 2.19
CA LEU A 112 -10.47 5.61 3.48
C LEU A 112 -11.18 6.50 4.53
N ASN A 113 -11.41 7.78 4.21
CA ASN A 113 -12.25 8.66 5.01
C ASN A 113 -13.75 8.45 4.73
N GLU A 114 -14.10 7.67 3.71
CA GLU A 114 -15.47 7.37 3.32
C GLU A 114 -15.84 5.93 3.70
N PRO A 115 -17.14 5.62 3.79
CA PRO A 115 -17.55 4.24 4.04
C PRO A 115 -17.02 3.28 2.96
N ILE A 116 -16.55 2.11 3.39
CA ILE A 116 -15.97 1.11 2.50
C ILE A 116 -17.00 0.05 2.21
N ASN A 117 -17.17 -0.26 0.91
CA ASN A 117 -18.03 -1.37 0.46
C ASN A 117 -17.14 -2.55 0.06
N LEU A 118 -17.18 -3.59 0.86
CA LEU A 118 -16.36 -4.79 0.66
C LEU A 118 -17.09 -5.94 -0.04
N LYS A 119 -18.23 -5.66 -0.62
CA LYS A 119 -18.99 -6.70 -1.36
C LYS A 119 -18.27 -7.20 -2.58
#